data_67b1a89ce89294c9e0fae0e70a9a4ef5
#
_entry.id   67b1a89ce89294c9e0fae0e70a9a4ef5
#
_cell.length_a   1.000
_cell.length_b   1.000
_cell.length_c   1.000
_cell.angle_alpha   90.00
_cell.angle_beta   90.00
_cell.angle_gamma   90.00
#
_symmetry.space_group_name_H-M   'P 1'
#
loop_
_entity.id
_entity.type
_entity.pdbx_description
1 polymer ?
#
loop_
_entity_poly.entity_id
_entity_poly.type
_entity_poly.pdbx_seq_one_letter_code
_entity_poly.pdbx_strand_id
1 'polypeptide(L)'
;EIYTTDGKKHEISLDKIRKFIPATCSYCADMTSEFSDISVGVLEGYPDKNTLIIRSEKGKMLVDEAEKEGYIIVDEIPEKSLEHLKTAARQKRKRALLKAKEDGLLNATEDGKFSCIKLNSLSIEKITA
;
A
#
# COMPACT_ATOMS: atom_id res chain seq x y z
N GLU A 1 -9.20 15.55 -10.08
CA GLU A 1 -10.28 16.05 -10.94
C GLU A 1 -11.59 15.37 -10.54
N ILE A 2 -12.68 16.14 -10.46
CA ILE A 2 -14.03 15.66 -10.18
C ILE A 2 -14.91 16.15 -11.31
N TYR A 3 -15.69 15.26 -11.91
CA TYR A 3 -16.69 15.60 -12.92
C TYR A 3 -18.07 15.43 -12.30
N THR A 4 -18.89 16.48 -12.38
CA THR A 4 -20.26 16.48 -11.88
C THR A 4 -21.23 16.06 -13.01
N THR A 5 -22.42 15.62 -12.64
CA THR A 5 -23.45 15.15 -13.59
C THR A 5 -23.92 16.24 -14.56
N ASP A 6 -23.72 17.52 -14.23
CA ASP A 6 -23.99 18.68 -15.09
C ASP A 6 -22.80 19.00 -16.03
N GLY A 7 -21.80 18.12 -16.10
CA GLY A 7 -20.65 18.23 -17.01
C GLY A 7 -19.57 19.22 -16.57
N LYS A 8 -19.64 19.76 -15.36
CA LYS A 8 -18.59 20.66 -14.85
C LYS A 8 -17.40 19.86 -14.32
N LYS A 9 -16.21 20.35 -14.64
CA LYS A 9 -14.94 19.84 -14.11
C LYS A 9 -14.49 20.70 -12.93
N HIS A 10 -14.20 20.04 -11.80
CA HIS A 10 -13.60 20.68 -10.63
C HIS A 10 -12.20 20.14 -10.40
N GLU A 11 -11.23 21.03 -10.27
CA GLU A 11 -9.86 20.70 -9.92
C GLU A 11 -9.60 21.12 -8.47
N ILE A 12 -9.23 20.16 -7.65
CA ILE A 12 -8.84 20.39 -6.25
C ILE A 12 -7.36 20.02 -6.12
N SER A 13 -6.55 20.94 -5.65
CA SER A 13 -5.13 20.67 -5.41
C SER A 13 -4.95 19.59 -4.33
N LEU A 14 -3.91 18.77 -4.49
CA LEU A 14 -3.58 17.72 -3.51
C LEU A 14 -3.36 18.27 -2.09
N ASP A 15 -2.82 19.48 -1.97
CA ASP A 15 -2.58 20.11 -0.65
C ASP A 15 -3.89 20.44 0.08
N LYS A 16 -4.94 20.77 -0.66
CA LYS A 16 -6.28 20.92 -0.09
C LYS A 16 -6.88 19.60 0.36
N ILE A 17 -6.70 18.54 -0.46
CA ILE A 17 -7.22 17.19 -0.15
C ILE A 17 -6.47 16.58 1.04
N ARG A 18 -5.16 16.76 1.12
CA ARG A 18 -4.33 16.21 2.21
C ARG A 18 -4.79 16.62 3.60
N LYS A 19 -5.42 17.77 3.75
CA LYS A 19 -5.97 18.24 5.04
C LYS A 19 -7.11 17.35 5.57
N PHE A 20 -7.75 16.57 4.70
CA PHE A 20 -8.84 15.66 5.05
C PHE A 20 -8.36 14.21 5.25
N ILE A 21 -7.06 13.94 5.03
CA ILE A 21 -6.50 12.61 5.28
C ILE A 21 -6.36 12.43 6.80
N PRO A 22 -6.92 11.36 7.38
CA PRO A 22 -6.75 11.05 8.79
C PRO A 22 -5.27 11.00 9.19
N ALA A 23 -4.93 11.54 10.36
CA ALA A 23 -3.56 11.56 10.86
C ALA A 23 -2.94 10.13 10.93
N THR A 24 -3.75 9.12 11.21
CA THR A 24 -3.36 7.70 11.25
C THR A 24 -2.81 7.19 9.92
N CYS A 25 -3.20 7.78 8.77
CA CYS A 25 -2.66 7.42 7.46
C CYS A 25 -1.17 7.74 7.34
N SER A 26 -0.66 8.70 8.13
CA SER A 26 0.76 9.04 8.15
C SER A 26 1.64 7.93 8.72
N TYR A 27 1.08 7.05 9.54
CA TYR A 27 1.76 5.92 10.17
C TYR A 27 1.53 4.60 9.46
N CYS A 28 0.71 4.57 8.40
CA CYS A 28 0.40 3.36 7.67
C CYS A 28 1.58 2.93 6.80
N ALA A 29 2.26 1.86 7.21
CA ALA A 29 3.40 1.29 6.48
C ALA A 29 2.96 0.32 5.37
N ASP A 30 1.71 -0.12 5.39
CA ASP A 30 1.16 -1.10 4.46
C ASP A 30 0.56 -0.41 3.22
N MET A 31 1.08 -0.74 2.04
CA MET A 31 0.57 -0.26 0.76
C MET A 31 -0.22 -1.33 0.00
N THR A 32 0.08 -2.59 0.27
CA THR A 32 -0.37 -3.71 -0.56
C THR A 32 -1.24 -4.71 0.21
N SER A 33 -1.73 -4.35 1.39
CA SER A 33 -2.53 -5.23 2.26
C SER A 33 -1.79 -6.52 2.59
N GLU A 34 -0.60 -6.39 3.20
CA GLU A 34 0.38 -7.47 3.39
C GLU A 34 -0.16 -8.69 4.18
N PHE A 35 -1.21 -8.51 4.96
CA PHE A 35 -1.83 -9.56 5.77
C PHE A 35 -3.06 -10.20 5.11
N SER A 36 -3.39 -9.83 3.87
CA SER A 36 -4.48 -10.46 3.11
C SER A 36 -3.99 -11.65 2.30
N ASP A 37 -4.86 -12.63 2.07
CA ASP A 37 -4.59 -13.77 1.17
C ASP A 37 -4.38 -13.29 -0.27
N ILE A 38 -5.17 -12.28 -0.68
CA ILE A 38 -5.14 -11.66 -2.00
C ILE A 38 -5.27 -10.16 -1.82
N SER A 39 -4.52 -9.38 -2.59
CA SER A 39 -4.79 -7.95 -2.75
C SER A 39 -4.87 -7.57 -4.22
N VAL A 40 -5.79 -6.66 -4.51
CA VAL A 40 -6.02 -6.12 -5.85
C VAL A 40 -5.75 -4.62 -5.83
N GLY A 41 -5.00 -4.13 -6.78
CA GLY A 41 -4.67 -2.72 -6.91
C GLY A 41 -4.67 -2.26 -8.36
N VAL A 42 -4.59 -0.95 -8.56
CA VAL A 42 -4.47 -0.36 -9.89
C VAL A 42 -3.12 -0.74 -10.50
N LEU A 43 -3.12 -1.13 -11.77
CA LEU A 43 -1.90 -1.24 -12.57
C LEU A 43 -1.67 0.09 -13.29
N GLU A 44 -0.69 0.86 -12.83
CA GLU A 44 -0.42 2.19 -13.36
C GLU A 44 -0.03 2.13 -14.85
N GLY A 45 -0.67 3.00 -15.65
CA GLY A 45 -0.51 3.03 -17.11
C GLY A 45 -1.43 2.06 -17.89
N TYR A 46 -2.22 1.24 -17.19
CA TYR A 46 -3.13 0.25 -17.79
C TYR A 46 -4.53 0.38 -17.15
N PRO A 47 -5.40 1.25 -17.69
CA PRO A 47 -6.68 1.58 -17.06
C PRO A 47 -7.68 0.41 -17.03
N ASP A 48 -7.49 -0.59 -17.86
CA ASP A 48 -8.30 -1.81 -18.00
C ASP A 48 -7.75 -3.01 -17.25
N LYS A 49 -6.62 -2.85 -16.53
CA LYS A 49 -5.96 -3.93 -15.79
C LYS A 49 -5.74 -3.57 -14.33
N ASN A 50 -5.70 -4.61 -13.50
CA ASN A 50 -5.37 -4.51 -12.09
C ASN A 50 -4.14 -5.35 -11.76
N THR A 51 -3.40 -4.92 -10.75
CA THR A 51 -2.37 -5.75 -10.13
C THR A 51 -3.03 -6.71 -9.16
N LEU A 52 -2.70 -8.00 -9.26
CA LEU A 52 -3.11 -9.04 -8.35
C LEU A 52 -1.89 -9.56 -7.59
N ILE A 53 -1.96 -9.58 -6.26
CA ILE A 53 -0.90 -10.13 -5.41
C ILE A 53 -1.50 -11.26 -4.57
N ILE A 54 -0.97 -12.45 -4.73
CA ILE A 54 -1.36 -13.67 -4.02
C ILE A 54 -0.32 -13.96 -2.95
N ARG A 55 -0.73 -14.22 -1.70
CA ARG A 55 0.18 -14.44 -0.58
C ARG A 55 -0.01 -15.76 0.15
N SER A 56 -1.13 -16.43 -0.06
CA SER A 56 -1.41 -17.72 0.58
C SER A 56 -1.89 -18.77 -0.41
N GLU A 57 -1.78 -20.04 -0.03
CA GLU A 57 -2.34 -21.14 -0.82
C GLU A 57 -3.85 -20.98 -1.00
N LYS A 58 -4.55 -20.50 0.02
CA LYS A 58 -5.99 -20.21 -0.07
C LYS A 58 -6.28 -19.15 -1.14
N GLY A 59 -5.49 -18.09 -1.16
CA GLY A 59 -5.58 -17.04 -2.18
C GLY A 59 -5.30 -17.61 -3.56
N LYS A 60 -4.27 -18.44 -3.69
CA LYS A 60 -3.93 -19.09 -4.96
C LYS A 60 -5.07 -19.97 -5.46
N MET A 61 -5.61 -20.85 -4.63
CA MET A 61 -6.74 -21.72 -5.01
C MET A 61 -7.94 -20.92 -5.52
N LEU A 62 -8.27 -19.81 -4.88
CA LEU A 62 -9.38 -18.95 -5.30
C LEU A 62 -9.14 -18.32 -6.69
N VAL A 63 -7.92 -17.84 -6.92
CA VAL A 63 -7.54 -17.22 -8.21
C VAL A 63 -7.51 -18.27 -9.32
N ASP A 64 -6.93 -19.45 -9.07
CA ASP A 64 -6.86 -20.54 -10.04
C ASP A 64 -8.27 -21.02 -10.45
N GLU A 65 -9.20 -21.08 -9.50
CA GLU A 65 -10.60 -21.47 -9.78
C GLU A 65 -11.33 -20.37 -10.57
N ALA A 66 -11.12 -19.09 -10.22
CA ALA A 66 -11.72 -17.97 -10.93
C ALA A 66 -11.23 -17.87 -12.38
N GLU A 67 -9.94 -18.14 -12.63
CA GLU A 67 -9.37 -18.21 -13.97
C GLU A 67 -9.93 -19.39 -14.76
N LYS A 68 -9.98 -20.57 -14.17
CA LYS A 68 -10.53 -21.79 -14.77
C LYS A 68 -12.00 -21.63 -15.19
N GLU A 69 -12.81 -20.98 -14.35
CA GLU A 69 -14.22 -20.68 -14.64
C GLU A 69 -14.42 -19.47 -15.58
N GLY A 70 -13.34 -18.82 -16.01
CA GLY A 70 -13.37 -17.70 -16.96
C GLY A 70 -13.83 -16.36 -16.39
N TYR A 71 -13.85 -16.20 -15.06
CA TYR A 71 -14.21 -14.94 -14.42
C TYR A 71 -13.11 -13.89 -14.51
N ILE A 72 -11.86 -14.32 -14.60
CA ILE A 72 -10.68 -13.45 -14.72
C ILE A 72 -9.72 -14.02 -15.75
N ILE A 73 -8.87 -13.13 -16.27
CA ILE A 73 -7.71 -13.48 -17.11
C ILE A 73 -6.48 -13.00 -16.38
N VAL A 74 -5.51 -13.87 -16.16
CA VAL A 74 -4.27 -13.57 -15.48
C VAL A 74 -3.14 -13.44 -16.50
N ASP A 75 -2.49 -12.29 -16.50
CA ASP A 75 -1.31 -11.99 -17.31
C ASP A 75 -0.09 -11.73 -16.42
N GLU A 76 1.09 -11.81 -16.98
CA GLU A 76 2.31 -11.37 -16.29
C GLU A 76 2.32 -9.85 -16.11
N ILE A 77 2.76 -9.41 -14.93
CA ILE A 77 2.93 -7.98 -14.65
C ILE A 77 4.15 -7.44 -15.43
N PRO A 78 4.02 -6.31 -16.15
CA PRO A 78 5.17 -5.68 -16.78
C PRO A 78 6.25 -5.32 -15.74
N GLU A 79 7.50 -5.67 -16.02
CA GLU A 79 8.64 -5.49 -15.10
C GLU A 79 8.74 -4.04 -14.57
N LYS A 80 8.55 -3.06 -15.44
CA LYS A 80 8.56 -1.63 -15.08
C LYS A 80 7.46 -1.28 -14.05
N SER A 81 6.27 -1.84 -14.21
CA SER A 81 5.15 -1.63 -13.29
C SER A 81 5.40 -2.32 -11.95
N LEU A 82 6.02 -3.51 -11.96
CA LEU A 82 6.43 -4.22 -10.76
C LEU A 82 7.48 -3.43 -9.97
N GLU A 83 8.50 -2.90 -10.63
CA GLU A 83 9.54 -2.09 -9.97
C GLU A 83 8.98 -0.77 -9.44
N HIS A 84 8.03 -0.15 -10.14
CA HIS A 84 7.33 1.04 -9.65
C HIS A 84 6.54 0.72 -8.38
N LEU A 85 5.76 -0.38 -8.37
CA LEU A 85 5.01 -0.83 -7.20
C LEU A 85 5.91 -1.10 -6.00
N LYS A 86 7.03 -1.81 -6.20
CA LYS A 86 8.04 -2.07 -5.15
C LYS A 86 8.61 -0.78 -4.59
N THR A 87 8.94 0.17 -5.46
CA THR A 87 9.50 1.47 -5.06
C THR A 87 8.48 2.28 -4.26
N ALA A 88 7.24 2.36 -4.72
CA ALA A 88 6.16 3.07 -4.03
C ALA A 88 5.87 2.46 -2.64
N ALA A 89 5.86 1.11 -2.54
CA ALA A 89 5.67 0.42 -1.28
C ALA A 89 6.80 0.70 -0.28
N ARG A 90 8.07 0.67 -0.73
CA ARG A 90 9.24 1.02 0.09
C ARG A 90 9.18 2.47 0.58
N GLN A 91 8.84 3.41 -0.29
CA GLN A 91 8.72 4.82 0.06
C GLN A 91 7.58 5.08 1.06
N LYS A 92 6.43 4.42 0.91
CA LYS A 92 5.33 4.53 1.87
C LYS A 92 5.76 4.02 3.24
N ARG A 93 6.39 2.84 3.30
CA ARG A 93 6.90 2.25 4.54
C ARG A 93 7.94 3.16 5.20
N LYS A 94 8.92 3.66 4.44
CA LYS A 94 9.96 4.59 4.94
C LYS A 94 9.32 5.83 5.56
N ARG A 95 8.39 6.51 4.86
CA ARG A 95 7.71 7.70 5.37
C ARG A 95 6.93 7.44 6.66
N ALA A 96 6.18 6.34 6.72
CA ALA A 96 5.40 5.97 7.88
C ALA A 96 6.28 5.72 9.12
N LEU A 97 7.38 5.01 8.93
CA LEU A 97 8.31 4.71 10.02
C LEU A 97 9.11 5.93 10.48
N LEU A 98 9.52 6.80 9.56
CA LEU A 98 10.15 8.08 9.92
C LEU A 98 9.19 8.93 10.76
N LYS A 99 7.94 9.05 10.34
CA LYS A 99 6.92 9.80 11.09
C LYS A 99 6.67 9.19 12.47
N ALA A 100 6.56 7.87 12.56
CA ALA A 100 6.38 7.18 13.83
C ALA A 100 7.61 7.36 14.76
N LYS A 101 8.83 7.40 14.19
CA LYS A 101 10.07 7.67 14.93
C LYS A 101 10.10 9.10 15.48
N GLU A 102 9.78 10.10 14.64
CA GLU A 102 9.70 11.51 15.03
C GLU A 102 8.72 11.74 16.18
N ASP A 103 7.57 11.06 16.15
CA ASP A 103 6.52 11.21 17.16
C ASP A 103 6.71 10.30 18.39
N GLY A 104 7.85 9.59 18.48
CA GLY A 104 8.18 8.72 19.62
C GLY A 104 7.32 7.46 19.72
N LEU A 105 6.66 7.06 18.63
CA LEU A 105 5.79 5.87 18.58
C LEU A 105 6.57 4.58 18.29
N LEU A 106 7.82 4.68 17.81
CA LEU A 106 8.74 3.57 17.63
C LEU A 106 9.68 3.51 18.82
N ASN A 107 9.26 2.88 19.92
CA ASN A 107 10.14 2.61 21.03
C ASN A 107 10.76 1.22 20.85
N ALA A 108 12.07 1.17 20.64
CA ALA A 108 12.89 -0.03 20.74
C ALA A 108 13.18 -0.44 22.21
N THR A 109 12.53 0.20 23.19
CA THR A 109 12.87 0.06 24.58
C THR A 109 12.14 -1.09 25.26
N GLU A 110 12.88 -1.78 26.15
CA GLU A 110 12.45 -2.83 27.07
C GLU A 110 11.33 -2.39 28.03
N ASP A 111 10.98 -1.10 28.05
CA ASP A 111 10.12 -0.44 29.05
C ASP A 111 8.61 -0.52 28.78
N GLY A 112 8.16 -1.44 27.93
CA GLY A 112 6.74 -1.81 27.87
C GLY A 112 5.76 -0.77 27.38
N LYS A 113 6.21 0.34 26.81
CA LYS A 113 5.32 1.28 26.11
C LYS A 113 5.01 0.74 24.71
N PHE A 114 3.75 0.43 24.49
CA PHE A 114 3.28 -0.19 23.27
C PHE A 114 3.57 0.68 22.05
N SER A 115 4.48 0.23 21.17
CA SER A 115 4.42 0.63 19.78
C SER A 115 3.49 -0.36 19.05
N CYS A 116 2.62 0.13 18.19
CA CYS A 116 1.75 -0.72 17.35
C CYS A 116 2.57 -1.65 16.43
N ILE A 117 3.86 -1.39 16.25
CA ILE A 117 4.76 -2.15 15.40
C ILE A 117 6.02 -2.46 16.22
N LYS A 118 6.17 -3.71 16.64
CA LYS A 118 7.41 -4.19 17.25
C LYS A 118 8.44 -4.46 16.15
N LEU A 119 9.32 -3.51 15.93
CA LEU A 119 10.51 -3.69 15.09
C LEU A 119 11.72 -3.73 16.01
N ASN A 120 12.70 -4.61 15.72
CA ASN A 120 13.98 -4.55 16.41
C ASN A 120 14.76 -3.28 15.95
N SER A 121 15.69 -2.81 16.78
CA SER A 121 16.47 -1.59 16.53
C SER A 121 17.21 -1.62 15.19
N LEU A 122 17.81 -2.75 14.81
CA LEU A 122 18.50 -2.95 13.53
C LEU A 122 17.56 -2.82 12.32
N SER A 123 16.31 -3.26 12.45
CA SER A 123 15.31 -3.11 11.39
C SER A 123 14.87 -1.67 11.21
N ILE A 124 14.75 -0.91 12.31
CA ILE A 124 14.41 0.51 12.28
C ILE A 124 15.53 1.31 11.61
N GLU A 125 16.77 1.09 11.99
CA GLU A 125 17.94 1.75 11.39
C GLU A 125 18.04 1.50 9.89
N LYS A 126 17.91 0.24 9.44
CA LYS A 126 17.97 -0.12 8.02
C LYS A 126 16.86 0.48 7.17
N ILE A 127 15.67 0.73 7.75
CA ILE A 127 14.52 1.24 7.01
C ILE A 127 14.52 2.77 6.99
N THR A 128 15.10 3.42 8.01
CA THR A 128 15.13 4.88 8.13
C THR A 128 16.44 5.51 7.62
N ALA A 129 17.45 4.74 7.28
CA ALA A 129 18.64 5.17 6.54
C ALA A 129 18.31 5.34 5.06
#